data_d8b4021d97c66ccf9601a0246b8c0d64
#
_entry.id   d8b4021d97c66ccf9601a0246b8c0d64
#
_cell.length_a   1.000
_cell.length_b   1.000
_cell.length_c   1.000
_cell.angle_alpha   90.00
_cell.angle_beta   90.00
_cell.angle_gamma   90.00
#
_symmetry.space_group_name_H-M   'P 1'
#
loop_
_entity.id
_entity.type
_entity.pdbx_description
1 polymer ?
#
loop_
_entity_poly.entity_id
_entity_poly.type
_entity_poly.pdbx_seq_one_letter_code
_entity_poly.pdbx_strand_id
1 'polypeptide(L)'
;MSYQLIYADPAWQYSNKISNGAAGGHYSTMAVEEMKRLPVSSIADENAVLAMWYTGNFASEAVELAHAWGFKVKTMKGFTWVKLYEQARSRIERALAEQTMIDFEDFMDTLNVETVMNGGNYTRGNTEDVLIAVRGSGLERLNASIKQVVYSCRGEHSEKPAEVRFRLEELYGQVSRIELFSRGEASGWHHWGNENPFNDIELVPASFTTIPPMRNSRVKVLAGHYQALTPLSASKHQISAGIVYLQEVAA
;
A
#
# COMPACT_ATOMS: atom_id res chain seq x y z
N MET A 1 -17.94 10.38 -7.69
CA MET A 1 -18.33 9.40 -6.66
C MET A 1 -17.20 9.38 -5.66
N SER A 2 -17.45 9.40 -4.33
CA SER A 2 -16.42 9.33 -3.30
C SER A 2 -16.54 8.03 -2.51
N TYR A 3 -15.39 7.53 -2.01
CA TYR A 3 -15.31 6.28 -1.28
C TYR A 3 -14.91 6.52 0.17
N GLN A 4 -15.64 5.89 1.07
CA GLN A 4 -15.38 5.93 2.50
C GLN A 4 -14.34 4.88 2.92
N LEU A 5 -14.29 3.74 2.24
CA LEU A 5 -13.31 2.68 2.48
C LEU A 5 -12.50 2.41 1.20
N ILE A 6 -11.20 2.61 1.29
CA ILE A 6 -10.25 2.33 0.22
C ILE A 6 -9.35 1.19 0.68
N TYR A 7 -9.37 0.08 -0.07
CA TYR A 7 -8.50 -1.06 0.13
C TYR A 7 -7.49 -1.11 -1.00
N ALA A 8 -6.20 -1.24 -0.72
CA ALA A 8 -5.16 -1.13 -1.74
C ALA A 8 -4.07 -2.18 -1.56
N ASP A 9 -3.66 -2.80 -2.67
CA ASP A 9 -2.48 -3.66 -2.77
C ASP A 9 -1.48 -3.07 -3.78
N PRO A 10 -0.72 -2.02 -3.40
CA PRO A 10 0.14 -1.31 -4.33
C PRO A 10 1.13 -2.23 -5.05
N ALA A 11 1.34 -1.99 -6.33
CA ALA A 11 2.23 -2.78 -7.18
C ALA A 11 3.71 -2.44 -6.91
N TRP A 12 4.20 -2.76 -5.70
CA TRP A 12 5.54 -2.43 -5.24
C TRP A 12 6.64 -2.92 -6.18
N GLN A 13 7.55 -2.03 -6.57
CA GLN A 13 8.70 -2.36 -7.40
C GLN A 13 9.91 -2.75 -6.54
N TYR A 14 10.24 -4.03 -6.51
CA TYR A 14 11.42 -4.51 -5.81
C TYR A 14 12.69 -4.22 -6.59
N SER A 15 13.67 -3.56 -5.97
CA SER A 15 14.96 -3.20 -6.58
C SER A 15 15.95 -4.37 -6.70
N ASN A 16 15.64 -5.54 -6.16
CA ASN A 16 16.56 -6.68 -6.15
C ASN A 16 16.67 -7.36 -7.53
N LYS A 17 17.78 -7.07 -8.22
CA LYS A 17 18.14 -7.68 -9.52
C LYS A 17 18.64 -9.14 -9.43
N ILE A 18 18.69 -9.76 -8.24
CA ILE A 18 19.50 -10.98 -7.99
C ILE A 18 18.67 -12.25 -7.79
N SER A 19 17.36 -12.20 -7.75
CA SER A 19 16.57 -13.44 -7.59
C SER A 19 15.74 -13.76 -8.84
N ASN A 20 15.81 -15.02 -9.30
CA ASN A 20 14.95 -15.63 -10.32
C ASN A 20 13.46 -15.67 -9.93
N GLY A 21 12.96 -14.67 -9.24
CA GLY A 21 11.61 -14.52 -8.71
C GLY A 21 11.25 -13.06 -8.42
N ALA A 22 11.97 -12.11 -9.05
CA ALA A 22 11.62 -10.71 -8.94
C ALA A 22 10.24 -10.47 -9.58
N ALA A 23 9.35 -9.81 -8.85
CA ALA A 23 7.97 -9.51 -9.24
C ALA A 23 7.84 -8.84 -10.63
N GLY A 24 8.87 -8.15 -11.09
CA GLY A 24 8.91 -7.47 -12.40
C GLY A 24 8.83 -8.39 -13.63
N GLY A 25 8.85 -9.72 -13.47
CA GLY A 25 8.66 -10.67 -14.58
C GLY A 25 7.24 -11.22 -14.72
N HIS A 26 6.36 -10.93 -13.74
CA HIS A 26 5.02 -11.52 -13.70
C HIS A 26 3.87 -10.52 -13.81
N TYR A 27 4.10 -9.22 -13.53
CA TYR A 27 3.09 -8.15 -13.65
C TYR A 27 3.74 -6.76 -13.67
N SER A 28 2.99 -5.78 -14.17
CA SER A 28 3.42 -4.39 -14.23
C SER A 28 3.55 -3.81 -12.83
N THR A 29 4.79 -3.60 -12.37
CA THR A 29 5.07 -2.84 -11.14
C THR A 29 5.03 -1.35 -11.45
N MET A 30 4.74 -0.54 -10.42
CA MET A 30 4.70 0.92 -10.52
C MET A 30 5.72 1.54 -9.56
N ALA A 31 6.44 2.56 -10.01
CA ALA A 31 7.34 3.28 -9.12
C ALA A 31 6.55 4.00 -8.01
N VAL A 32 7.13 4.07 -6.80
CA VAL A 32 6.47 4.71 -5.64
C VAL A 32 6.06 6.15 -5.96
N GLU A 33 6.94 6.90 -6.64
CA GLU A 33 6.65 8.28 -7.04
C GLU A 33 5.53 8.39 -8.08
N GLU A 34 5.30 7.37 -8.86
CA GLU A 34 4.16 7.30 -9.79
C GLU A 34 2.87 6.98 -9.03
N MET A 35 2.90 6.04 -8.10
CA MET A 35 1.77 5.73 -7.23
C MET A 35 1.34 6.93 -6.36
N LYS A 36 2.30 7.72 -5.86
CA LYS A 36 2.02 8.97 -5.12
C LYS A 36 1.25 10.00 -5.95
N ARG A 37 1.40 10.00 -7.28
CA ARG A 37 0.70 10.91 -8.20
C ARG A 37 -0.69 10.45 -8.59
N LEU A 38 -1.10 9.24 -8.24
CA LEU A 38 -2.49 8.81 -8.42
C LEU A 38 -3.41 9.71 -7.62
N PRO A 39 -4.48 10.24 -8.21
CA PRO A 39 -5.37 11.19 -7.56
C PRO A 39 -6.34 10.52 -6.58
N VAL A 40 -5.83 9.63 -5.71
CA VAL A 40 -6.63 8.89 -4.73
C VAL A 40 -7.35 9.83 -3.77
N SER A 41 -6.73 10.97 -3.43
CA SER A 41 -7.36 12.00 -2.61
C SER A 41 -8.65 12.59 -3.23
N SER A 42 -8.80 12.56 -4.56
CA SER A 42 -9.97 13.11 -5.27
C SER A 42 -11.17 12.16 -5.24
N ILE A 43 -10.93 10.87 -5.03
CA ILE A 43 -11.97 9.85 -4.92
C ILE A 43 -12.28 9.47 -3.48
N ALA A 44 -11.45 9.89 -2.52
CA ALA A 44 -11.68 9.65 -1.10
C ALA A 44 -12.72 10.62 -0.54
N ASP A 45 -13.62 10.09 0.30
CA ASP A 45 -14.57 10.90 1.05
C ASP A 45 -13.85 11.82 2.06
N GLU A 46 -14.55 12.83 2.58
CA GLU A 46 -14.04 13.70 3.62
C GLU A 46 -13.63 12.91 4.87
N ASN A 47 -14.44 11.91 5.23
CA ASN A 47 -14.16 10.97 6.31
C ASN A 47 -14.00 9.57 5.71
N ALA A 48 -12.76 9.12 5.60
CA ALA A 48 -12.44 7.86 4.94
C ALA A 48 -11.36 7.06 5.68
N VAL A 49 -11.33 5.76 5.38
CA VAL A 49 -10.30 4.81 5.85
C VAL A 49 -9.57 4.24 4.63
N LEU A 50 -8.25 4.19 4.74
CA LEU A 50 -7.37 3.46 3.83
C LEU A 50 -6.82 2.23 4.56
N ALA A 51 -7.05 1.04 3.99
CA ALA A 51 -6.41 -0.21 4.37
C ALA A 51 -5.45 -0.62 3.24
N MET A 52 -4.14 -0.59 3.49
CA MET A 52 -3.14 -0.77 2.43
C MET A 52 -2.12 -1.83 2.78
N TRP A 53 -1.95 -2.80 1.87
CA TRP A 53 -0.95 -3.86 1.97
C TRP A 53 0.46 -3.34 1.78
N TYR A 54 1.37 -3.90 2.56
CA TYR A 54 2.80 -3.68 2.39
C TYR A 54 3.59 -4.86 2.97
N THR A 55 4.83 -5.00 2.52
CA THR A 55 5.82 -5.88 3.16
C THR A 55 6.78 -5.03 3.97
N GLY A 56 7.47 -5.64 4.94
CA GLY A 56 8.40 -4.93 5.82
C GLY A 56 9.46 -4.09 5.07
N ASN A 57 9.83 -4.51 3.85
CA ASN A 57 10.78 -3.77 3.01
C ASN A 57 10.25 -2.43 2.48
N PHE A 58 8.93 -2.25 2.46
CA PHE A 58 8.24 -1.05 1.97
C PHE A 58 7.51 -0.29 3.06
N ALA A 59 7.85 -0.53 4.34
CA ALA A 59 7.15 0.10 5.45
C ALA A 59 7.23 1.64 5.43
N SER A 60 8.38 2.20 5.06
CA SER A 60 8.58 3.66 4.94
C SER A 60 7.79 4.22 3.76
N GLU A 61 7.91 3.58 2.61
CA GLU A 61 7.23 3.96 1.37
C GLU A 61 5.71 3.86 1.50
N ALA A 62 5.20 2.87 2.26
CA ALA A 62 3.77 2.74 2.54
C ALA A 62 3.23 3.91 3.36
N VAL A 63 3.99 4.39 4.36
CA VAL A 63 3.64 5.59 5.12
C VAL A 63 3.63 6.83 4.23
N GLU A 64 4.67 6.99 3.41
CA GLU A 64 4.77 8.12 2.47
C GLU A 64 3.64 8.10 1.44
N LEU A 65 3.28 6.93 0.92
CA LEU A 65 2.20 6.77 -0.05
C LEU A 65 0.84 7.12 0.58
N ALA A 66 0.56 6.63 1.80
CA ALA A 66 -0.65 6.98 2.52
C ALA A 66 -0.76 8.50 2.74
N HIS A 67 0.34 9.18 3.11
CA HIS A 67 0.38 10.63 3.28
C HIS A 67 0.18 11.36 1.94
N ALA A 68 0.80 10.92 0.85
CA ALA A 68 0.63 11.50 -0.48
C ALA A 68 -0.83 11.43 -0.96
N TRP A 69 -1.56 10.38 -0.58
CA TRP A 69 -2.98 10.23 -0.86
C TRP A 69 -3.90 10.99 0.12
N GLY A 70 -3.34 11.74 1.08
CA GLY A 70 -4.07 12.58 2.02
C GLY A 70 -4.60 11.84 3.26
N PHE A 71 -3.99 10.71 3.62
CA PHE A 71 -4.35 9.92 4.80
C PHE A 71 -3.29 10.01 5.89
N LYS A 72 -3.71 9.96 7.15
CA LYS A 72 -2.85 9.89 8.33
C LYS A 72 -2.83 8.46 8.87
N VAL A 73 -1.66 7.83 8.88
CA VAL A 73 -1.49 6.46 9.41
C VAL A 73 -1.86 6.41 10.89
N LYS A 74 -2.68 5.44 11.25
CA LYS A 74 -3.12 5.16 12.64
C LYS A 74 -2.41 3.95 13.21
N THR A 75 -2.24 2.91 12.40
CA THR A 75 -1.47 1.72 12.78
C THR A 75 -0.83 1.09 11.56
N MET A 76 0.39 0.62 11.71
CA MET A 76 1.08 -0.16 10.68
C MET A 76 0.56 -1.59 10.60
N LYS A 77 -0.05 -2.10 11.67
CA LYS A 77 -0.60 -3.46 11.74
C LYS A 77 -2.10 -3.42 12.04
N GLY A 78 -2.91 -3.05 11.05
CA GLY A 78 -4.35 -3.25 11.06
C GLY A 78 -4.69 -4.73 10.91
N PHE A 79 -4.04 -5.38 9.93
CA PHE A 79 -4.05 -6.84 9.78
C PHE A 79 -2.65 -7.36 9.50
N THR A 80 -2.42 -8.63 9.84
CA THR A 80 -1.21 -9.39 9.52
C THR A 80 -1.64 -10.73 8.94
N TRP A 81 -1.32 -10.96 7.68
CA TRP A 81 -1.51 -12.26 7.04
C TRP A 81 -0.31 -13.15 7.30
N VAL A 82 -0.52 -14.24 8.01
CA VAL A 82 0.42 -15.36 8.10
C VAL A 82 0.18 -16.28 6.92
N LYS A 83 1.14 -16.33 6.00
CA LYS A 83 1.05 -17.06 4.74
C LYS A 83 1.32 -18.53 4.96
N LEU A 84 0.35 -19.37 4.65
CA LEU A 84 0.53 -20.81 4.61
C LEU A 84 0.81 -21.27 3.16
N TYR A 85 1.49 -22.42 3.04
CA TYR A 85 1.62 -23.06 1.73
C TYR A 85 0.24 -23.37 1.13
N GLU A 86 0.14 -23.35 -0.20
CA GLU A 86 -1.12 -23.62 -0.93
C GLU A 86 -1.80 -24.91 -0.45
N GLN A 87 -1.01 -25.95 -0.24
CA GLN A 87 -1.49 -27.27 0.18
C GLN A 87 -1.53 -27.49 1.71
N ALA A 88 -1.25 -26.44 2.52
CA ALA A 88 -1.19 -26.57 3.98
C ALA A 88 -2.49 -27.15 4.54
N ARG A 89 -3.64 -26.66 4.08
CA ARG A 89 -4.94 -27.12 4.52
C ARG A 89 -5.10 -28.65 4.35
N SER A 90 -4.83 -29.15 3.16
CA SER A 90 -4.99 -30.59 2.89
C SER A 90 -3.98 -31.46 3.66
N ARG A 91 -2.77 -30.92 3.94
CA ARG A 91 -1.78 -31.63 4.76
C ARG A 91 -2.19 -31.68 6.23
N ILE A 92 -2.70 -30.58 6.78
CA ILE A 92 -3.22 -30.52 8.15
C ILE A 92 -4.43 -31.43 8.31
N GLU A 93 -5.38 -31.38 7.38
CA GLU A 93 -6.59 -32.25 7.41
C GLU A 93 -6.20 -33.74 7.34
N ARG A 94 -5.18 -34.09 6.55
CA ARG A 94 -4.64 -35.46 6.49
C ARG A 94 -4.00 -35.86 7.83
N ALA A 95 -3.14 -35.03 8.40
CA ALA A 95 -2.48 -35.32 9.68
C ALA A 95 -3.50 -35.53 10.82
N LEU A 96 -4.60 -34.77 10.81
CA LEU A 96 -5.72 -34.99 11.74
C LEU A 96 -6.42 -36.35 11.48
N ALA A 97 -6.69 -36.69 10.23
CA ALA A 97 -7.35 -37.94 9.86
C ALA A 97 -6.49 -39.18 10.17
N GLU A 98 -5.18 -39.08 9.96
CA GLU A 98 -4.22 -40.15 10.25
C GLU A 98 -3.79 -40.22 11.71
N GLN A 99 -4.30 -39.32 12.56
CA GLN A 99 -3.98 -39.21 13.98
C GLN A 99 -2.45 -39.06 14.23
N THR A 100 -1.73 -38.41 13.32
CA THR A 100 -0.32 -38.07 13.46
C THR A 100 -0.12 -36.72 14.16
N MET A 101 -1.19 -35.96 14.37
CA MET A 101 -1.26 -34.73 15.18
C MET A 101 -2.15 -35.06 16.40
N ILE A 102 -1.52 -35.25 17.55
CA ILE A 102 -2.17 -35.82 18.74
C ILE A 102 -2.39 -34.77 19.83
N ASP A 103 -1.51 -33.79 19.93
CA ASP A 103 -1.52 -32.76 20.97
C ASP A 103 -1.34 -31.36 20.41
N PHE A 104 -1.25 -30.38 21.32
CA PHE A 104 -1.10 -28.98 20.97
C PHE A 104 0.28 -28.67 20.36
N GLU A 105 1.30 -29.32 20.83
CA GLU A 105 2.67 -29.18 20.35
C GLU A 105 2.79 -29.67 18.90
N ASP A 106 2.24 -30.82 18.58
CA ASP A 106 2.16 -31.34 17.20
C ASP A 106 1.43 -30.38 16.26
N PHE A 107 0.33 -29.78 16.76
CA PHE A 107 -0.42 -28.77 16.00
C PHE A 107 0.44 -27.53 15.73
N MET A 108 1.12 -27.01 16.73
CA MET A 108 1.96 -25.80 16.60
C MET A 108 3.16 -26.04 15.69
N ASP A 109 3.79 -27.21 15.79
CA ASP A 109 4.91 -27.59 14.92
C ASP A 109 4.44 -27.74 13.47
N THR A 110 3.32 -28.41 13.25
CA THR A 110 2.73 -28.55 11.93
C THR A 110 2.37 -27.18 11.36
N LEU A 111 1.72 -26.31 12.13
CA LEU A 111 1.36 -24.96 11.68
C LEU A 111 2.61 -24.14 11.32
N ASN A 112 3.69 -24.24 12.11
CA ASN A 112 4.94 -23.57 11.85
C ASN A 112 5.60 -24.08 10.54
N VAL A 113 5.63 -25.40 10.33
CA VAL A 113 6.16 -26.03 9.10
C VAL A 113 5.34 -25.60 7.86
N GLU A 114 4.03 -25.44 8.02
CA GLU A 114 3.13 -25.03 6.94
C GLU A 114 3.18 -23.53 6.63
N THR A 115 3.88 -22.70 7.43
CA THR A 115 4.12 -21.32 7.03
C THR A 115 5.12 -21.25 5.87
N VAL A 116 4.85 -20.34 4.91
CA VAL A 116 5.74 -20.19 3.75
C VAL A 116 7.13 -19.69 4.17
N MET A 117 8.14 -20.11 3.42
CA MET A 117 9.51 -19.67 3.59
C MET A 117 9.97 -18.87 2.39
N ASN A 118 9.67 -17.56 2.39
CA ASN A 118 10.11 -16.65 1.35
C ASN A 118 11.53 -16.12 1.61
N GLY A 119 12.14 -15.52 0.60
CA GLY A 119 13.43 -14.86 0.72
C GLY A 119 13.40 -13.75 1.79
N GLY A 120 14.51 -13.59 2.50
CA GLY A 120 14.71 -12.53 3.50
C GLY A 120 16.20 -12.44 3.87
N ASN A 121 16.65 -11.25 4.30
CA ASN A 121 18.06 -11.00 4.56
C ASN A 121 18.53 -11.63 5.89
N TYR A 122 17.68 -11.66 6.90
CA TYR A 122 17.98 -12.21 8.22
C TYR A 122 17.06 -13.38 8.58
N THR A 123 15.76 -13.17 8.45
CA THR A 123 14.74 -14.20 8.67
C THR A 123 13.99 -14.48 7.39
N ARG A 124 13.27 -15.60 7.33
CA ARG A 124 12.41 -15.91 6.19
C ARG A 124 11.06 -15.20 6.33
N GLY A 125 10.69 -14.45 5.29
CA GLY A 125 9.43 -13.71 5.28
C GLY A 125 8.23 -14.63 5.09
N ASN A 126 7.34 -14.69 6.06
CA ASN A 126 6.12 -15.49 6.00
C ASN A 126 4.86 -14.68 6.29
N THR A 127 4.97 -13.36 6.38
CA THR A 127 3.85 -12.45 6.64
C THR A 127 3.80 -11.31 5.64
N GLU A 128 2.61 -10.74 5.48
CA GLU A 128 2.38 -9.40 4.94
C GLU A 128 1.44 -8.64 5.86
N ASP A 129 1.61 -7.33 5.93
CA ASP A 129 0.83 -6.47 6.83
C ASP A 129 -0.06 -5.50 6.05
N VAL A 130 -1.17 -5.12 6.69
CA VAL A 130 -2.06 -4.04 6.21
C VAL A 130 -1.95 -2.88 7.20
N LEU A 131 -1.52 -1.72 6.74
CA LEU A 131 -1.66 -0.50 7.53
C LEU A 131 -3.10 0.01 7.46
N ILE A 132 -3.53 0.71 8.53
CA ILE A 132 -4.77 1.49 8.52
C ILE A 132 -4.42 2.96 8.67
N ALA A 133 -4.92 3.76 7.75
CA ALA A 133 -4.81 5.20 7.77
C ALA A 133 -6.19 5.85 7.62
N VAL A 134 -6.34 7.08 8.08
CA VAL A 134 -7.62 7.79 8.07
C VAL A 134 -7.48 9.17 7.45
N ARG A 135 -8.56 9.61 6.81
CA ARG A 135 -8.81 10.98 6.38
C ARG A 135 -9.96 11.53 7.22
N GLY A 136 -9.89 12.82 7.60
CA GLY A 136 -10.87 13.42 8.49
C GLY A 136 -10.97 12.69 9.83
N SER A 137 -12.18 12.39 10.28
CA SER A 137 -12.43 11.59 11.49
C SER A 137 -12.26 10.08 11.28
N GLY A 138 -12.10 9.63 10.01
CA GLY A 138 -12.18 8.21 9.64
C GLY A 138 -13.62 7.68 9.68
N LEU A 139 -13.78 6.39 9.94
CA LEU A 139 -15.08 5.72 10.06
C LEU A 139 -15.28 5.16 11.46
N GLU A 140 -16.53 5.11 11.90
CA GLU A 140 -16.91 4.41 13.12
C GLU A 140 -16.72 2.89 12.95
N ARG A 141 -16.21 2.25 14.00
CA ARG A 141 -16.05 0.80 14.04
C ARG A 141 -17.32 0.15 14.58
N LEU A 142 -17.98 -0.64 13.77
CA LEU A 142 -19.21 -1.34 14.13
C LEU A 142 -18.94 -2.62 14.92
N ASN A 143 -17.78 -3.25 14.71
CA ASN A 143 -17.38 -4.47 15.42
C ASN A 143 -15.99 -4.30 16.04
N ALA A 144 -15.95 -4.21 17.37
CA ALA A 144 -14.70 -4.08 18.14
C ALA A 144 -13.97 -5.42 18.37
N SER A 145 -14.57 -6.55 17.96
CA SER A 145 -14.02 -7.90 18.20
C SER A 145 -13.17 -8.43 17.04
N ILE A 146 -13.00 -7.65 15.98
CA ILE A 146 -12.21 -8.05 14.80
C ILE A 146 -10.75 -8.27 15.18
N LYS A 147 -10.27 -9.48 14.95
CA LYS A 147 -8.88 -9.88 15.23
C LYS A 147 -7.95 -9.48 14.11
N GLN A 148 -6.70 -9.16 14.48
CA GLN A 148 -5.67 -8.66 13.57
C GLN A 148 -5.08 -9.75 12.68
N VAL A 149 -4.78 -10.93 13.24
CA VAL A 149 -4.06 -11.99 12.53
C VAL A 149 -5.02 -12.79 11.65
N VAL A 150 -4.58 -13.05 10.41
CA VAL A 150 -5.25 -13.90 9.43
C VAL A 150 -4.29 -15.04 9.04
N TYR A 151 -4.69 -16.27 9.25
CA TYR A 151 -4.00 -17.45 8.69
C TYR A 151 -4.73 -17.86 7.42
N SER A 152 -4.03 -17.86 6.30
CA SER A 152 -4.61 -18.28 5.02
C SER A 152 -3.56 -18.87 4.11
N CYS A 153 -3.93 -19.92 3.38
CA CYS A 153 -3.11 -20.45 2.31
C CYS A 153 -2.90 -19.40 1.22
N ARG A 154 -1.75 -19.44 0.58
CA ARG A 154 -1.54 -18.66 -0.64
C ARG A 154 -2.47 -19.21 -1.72
N GLY A 155 -3.12 -18.29 -2.43
CA GLY A 155 -3.80 -18.55 -3.69
C GLY A 155 -2.85 -18.38 -4.89
N GLU A 156 -3.39 -17.91 -5.99
CA GLU A 156 -2.62 -17.55 -7.18
C GLU A 156 -1.61 -16.42 -6.88
N HIS A 157 -0.71 -16.15 -7.83
CA HIS A 157 0.37 -15.19 -7.61
C HIS A 157 -0.13 -13.85 -7.07
N SER A 158 0.35 -13.50 -5.85
CA SER A 158 0.05 -12.22 -5.15
C SER A 158 -1.41 -12.00 -4.76
N GLU A 159 -2.28 -13.00 -4.88
CA GLU A 159 -3.65 -12.93 -4.39
C GLU A 159 -3.66 -12.73 -2.87
N LYS A 160 -4.41 -11.72 -2.41
CA LYS A 160 -4.58 -11.44 -1.00
C LYS A 160 -5.79 -12.19 -0.44
N PRO A 161 -5.72 -12.64 0.83
CA PRO A 161 -6.83 -13.39 1.42
C PRO A 161 -8.11 -12.56 1.46
N ALA A 162 -9.21 -13.11 0.93
CA ALA A 162 -10.53 -12.49 0.94
C ALA A 162 -11.03 -12.17 2.37
N GLU A 163 -10.53 -12.91 3.35
CA GLU A 163 -10.81 -12.71 4.77
C GLU A 163 -10.56 -11.28 5.24
N VAL A 164 -9.54 -10.58 4.71
CA VAL A 164 -9.27 -9.19 5.09
C VAL A 164 -10.38 -8.27 4.59
N ARG A 165 -10.89 -8.47 3.36
CA ARG A 165 -12.06 -7.72 2.86
C ARG A 165 -13.29 -7.96 3.72
N PHE A 166 -13.59 -9.22 4.07
CA PHE A 166 -14.72 -9.54 4.95
C PHE A 166 -14.59 -8.88 6.31
N ARG A 167 -13.41 -8.90 6.92
CA ARG A 167 -13.18 -8.21 8.20
C ARG A 167 -13.30 -6.69 8.10
N LEU A 168 -12.91 -6.09 6.99
CA LEU A 168 -13.14 -4.67 6.73
C LEU A 168 -14.63 -4.35 6.60
N GLU A 169 -15.40 -5.24 5.96
CA GLU A 169 -16.86 -5.12 5.85
C GLU A 169 -17.56 -5.26 7.21
N GLU A 170 -17.13 -6.21 8.03
CA GLU A 170 -17.64 -6.32 9.40
C GLU A 170 -17.25 -5.14 10.29
N LEU A 171 -16.05 -4.57 10.05
CA LEU A 171 -15.54 -3.45 10.83
C LEU A 171 -16.27 -2.14 10.53
N TYR A 172 -16.63 -1.89 9.26
CA TYR A 172 -17.18 -0.61 8.80
C TYR A 172 -18.58 -0.69 8.21
N GLY A 173 -19.13 -1.89 7.98
CA GLY A 173 -20.47 -2.10 7.45
C GLY A 173 -20.63 -1.73 5.96
N GLN A 174 -21.84 -1.32 5.61
CA GLN A 174 -22.23 -1.01 4.24
C GLN A 174 -21.86 0.45 3.88
N VAL A 175 -20.59 0.68 3.60
CA VAL A 175 -20.04 1.97 3.17
C VAL A 175 -19.65 1.92 1.69
N SER A 176 -19.51 3.08 1.03
CA SER A 176 -18.96 3.15 -0.32
C SER A 176 -17.49 2.71 -0.31
N ARG A 177 -17.14 1.72 -1.11
CA ARG A 177 -15.82 1.06 -1.03
C ARG A 177 -15.23 0.73 -2.39
N ILE A 178 -13.90 0.80 -2.47
CA ILE A 178 -13.12 0.52 -3.67
C ILE A 178 -11.86 -0.27 -3.32
N GLU A 179 -11.50 -1.23 -4.18
CA GLU A 179 -10.20 -1.90 -4.18
C GLU A 179 -9.32 -1.32 -5.28
N LEU A 180 -8.16 -0.76 -4.88
CA LEU A 180 -7.14 -0.23 -5.79
C LEU A 180 -6.07 -1.27 -6.06
N PHE A 181 -5.55 -1.29 -7.29
CA PHE A 181 -4.63 -2.31 -7.82
C PHE A 181 -5.26 -3.70 -7.85
N SER A 182 -6.58 -3.73 -7.95
CA SER A 182 -7.35 -4.97 -8.07
C SER A 182 -7.00 -5.71 -9.37
N ARG A 183 -7.05 -7.04 -9.32
CA ARG A 183 -6.88 -7.92 -10.49
C ARG A 183 -8.17 -8.62 -10.92
N GLY A 184 -9.22 -8.47 -10.14
CA GLY A 184 -10.50 -9.10 -10.36
C GLY A 184 -11.60 -8.35 -9.66
N GLU A 185 -12.80 -8.90 -9.72
CA GLU A 185 -13.99 -8.33 -9.11
C GLU A 185 -14.29 -8.97 -7.76
N ALA A 186 -14.80 -8.17 -6.81
CA ALA A 186 -15.37 -8.66 -5.57
C ALA A 186 -16.76 -8.01 -5.38
N SER A 187 -17.75 -8.82 -5.04
CA SER A 187 -19.13 -8.35 -4.89
C SER A 187 -19.23 -7.22 -3.86
N GLY A 188 -19.88 -6.13 -4.24
CA GLY A 188 -20.09 -4.95 -3.41
C GLY A 188 -18.87 -4.03 -3.25
N TRP A 189 -17.82 -4.25 -4.02
CA TRP A 189 -16.67 -3.36 -4.15
C TRP A 189 -16.61 -2.78 -5.56
N HIS A 190 -16.19 -1.53 -5.68
CA HIS A 190 -15.68 -0.99 -6.94
C HIS A 190 -14.21 -1.36 -7.08
N HIS A 191 -13.70 -1.33 -8.30
CA HIS A 191 -12.36 -1.82 -8.62
C HIS A 191 -11.61 -0.84 -9.52
N TRP A 192 -10.31 -0.73 -9.27
CA TRP A 192 -9.37 -0.13 -10.18
C TRP A 192 -8.02 -0.86 -10.11
N GLY A 193 -7.46 -1.20 -11.25
CA GLY A 193 -6.12 -1.80 -11.34
C GLY A 193 -5.59 -1.78 -12.76
N ASN A 194 -4.26 -1.73 -12.91
CA ASN A 194 -3.58 -1.68 -14.22
C ASN A 194 -3.86 -2.91 -15.10
N GLU A 195 -4.12 -4.05 -14.47
CA GLU A 195 -4.35 -5.33 -15.13
C GLU A 195 -5.81 -5.80 -15.04
N ASN A 196 -6.67 -5.00 -14.39
CA ASN A 196 -8.08 -5.31 -14.30
C ASN A 196 -8.80 -4.85 -15.57
N PRO A 197 -9.41 -5.75 -16.35
CA PRO A 197 -10.13 -5.39 -17.56
C PRO A 197 -11.45 -4.63 -17.29
N PHE A 198 -11.93 -4.64 -16.05
CA PHE A 198 -13.22 -4.07 -15.64
C PHE A 198 -13.00 -3.05 -14.51
N ASN A 199 -12.47 -1.87 -14.86
CA ASN A 199 -12.33 -0.77 -13.92
C ASN A 199 -13.63 0.01 -13.80
N ASP A 200 -14.12 0.25 -12.57
CA ASP A 200 -15.31 1.10 -12.31
C ASP A 200 -14.98 2.59 -12.39
N ILE A 201 -13.73 2.95 -12.25
CA ILE A 201 -13.23 4.32 -12.33
C ILE A 201 -11.92 4.38 -13.12
N GLU A 202 -11.53 5.57 -13.52
CA GLU A 202 -10.26 5.83 -14.16
C GLU A 202 -9.39 6.67 -13.23
N LEU A 203 -8.19 6.18 -12.89
CA LEU A 203 -7.17 6.90 -12.13
C LEU A 203 -5.92 7.02 -12.99
N VAL A 204 -5.65 8.24 -13.45
CA VAL A 204 -4.45 8.54 -14.23
C VAL A 204 -3.52 9.38 -13.36
N PRO A 205 -2.23 9.00 -13.22
CA PRO A 205 -1.26 9.81 -12.51
C PRO A 205 -1.22 11.23 -13.08
N ALA A 206 -1.18 12.24 -12.22
CA ALA A 206 -1.03 13.62 -12.68
C ALA A 206 0.24 13.73 -13.51
N SER A 207 0.11 14.17 -14.76
CA SER A 207 1.26 14.46 -15.63
C SER A 207 2.09 15.56 -14.98
N PHE A 208 3.43 15.48 -15.13
CA PHE A 208 4.28 16.61 -14.82
C PHE A 208 3.84 17.77 -15.70
N THR A 209 3.14 18.72 -15.13
CA THR A 209 2.99 20.02 -15.78
C THR A 209 4.38 20.62 -15.76
N THR A 210 5.09 20.53 -16.86
CA THR A 210 6.31 21.33 -17.08
C THR A 210 5.86 22.77 -16.90
N ILE A 211 6.26 23.39 -15.79
CA ILE A 211 6.06 24.83 -15.62
C ILE A 211 6.73 25.48 -16.85
N PRO A 212 5.97 26.19 -17.69
CA PRO A 212 6.57 26.81 -18.86
C PRO A 212 7.73 27.68 -18.41
N PRO A 213 8.87 27.69 -19.11
CA PRO A 213 10.03 28.46 -18.69
C PRO A 213 9.61 29.92 -18.49
N MET A 214 9.77 30.42 -17.25
CA MET A 214 9.49 31.83 -16.95
C MET A 214 10.28 32.71 -17.93
N ARG A 215 9.60 33.68 -18.54
CA ARG A 215 10.26 34.62 -19.45
C ARG A 215 11.45 35.27 -18.74
N ASN A 216 12.58 35.36 -19.43
CA ASN A 216 13.89 35.85 -18.95
C ASN A 216 13.87 37.13 -18.10
N SER A 217 12.89 38.03 -18.29
CA SER A 217 12.74 39.27 -17.52
C SER A 217 12.36 39.05 -16.04
N ARG A 218 11.61 37.98 -15.72
CA ARG A 218 11.24 37.63 -14.32
C ARG A 218 12.36 36.88 -13.60
N VAL A 219 13.17 36.10 -14.34
CA VAL A 219 14.31 35.38 -13.75
C VAL A 219 15.38 36.36 -13.23
N LYS A 220 15.62 37.52 -13.94
CA LYS A 220 16.58 38.53 -13.50
C LYS A 220 16.20 39.21 -12.18
N VAL A 221 14.90 39.48 -11.94
CA VAL A 221 14.43 40.10 -10.70
C VAL A 221 14.53 39.13 -9.55
N LEU A 222 14.19 37.84 -9.76
CA LEU A 222 14.33 36.82 -8.74
C LEU A 222 15.78 36.49 -8.40
N ALA A 223 16.68 36.44 -9.40
CA ALA A 223 18.10 36.21 -9.15
C ALA A 223 18.76 37.34 -8.35
N GLY A 224 18.36 38.61 -8.57
CA GLY A 224 18.82 39.74 -7.79
C GLY A 224 18.38 39.69 -6.32
N HIS A 225 17.17 39.22 -6.07
CA HIS A 225 16.63 39.03 -4.71
C HIS A 225 17.29 37.83 -4.01
N TYR A 226 17.61 36.78 -4.75
CA TYR A 226 18.25 35.57 -4.23
C TYR A 226 19.69 35.80 -3.76
N GLN A 227 20.44 36.66 -4.44
CA GLN A 227 21.82 37.05 -4.03
C GLN A 227 21.83 37.84 -2.71
N ALA A 228 20.74 38.54 -2.38
CA ALA A 228 20.63 39.27 -1.12
C ALA A 228 20.25 38.39 0.08
N LEU A 229 19.67 37.18 -0.18
CA LEU A 229 19.14 36.31 0.86
C LEU A 229 19.98 35.05 1.16
N THR A 230 21.08 34.82 0.47
CA THR A 230 21.92 33.63 0.67
C THR A 230 23.32 33.93 1.18
N PRO A 231 23.51 34.19 2.47
CA PRO A 231 24.77 33.86 3.11
C PRO A 231 24.80 32.44 3.70
N LEU A 232 23.75 31.62 3.61
CA LEU A 232 23.67 30.33 4.30
C LEU A 232 23.28 29.18 3.36
N SER A 233 24.31 28.50 2.84
CA SER A 233 24.36 27.06 2.54
C SER A 233 23.21 26.42 1.72
N ALA A 234 23.04 26.82 0.48
CA ALA A 234 22.44 25.91 -0.50
C ALA A 234 23.56 25.24 -1.30
N SER A 235 23.67 23.92 -1.26
CA SER A 235 24.64 23.18 -2.05
C SER A 235 24.35 23.32 -3.55
N LYS A 236 25.36 23.35 -4.40
CA LYS A 236 25.22 23.43 -5.86
C LYS A 236 24.30 22.36 -6.48
N HIS A 237 24.05 21.25 -5.77
CA HIS A 237 23.17 20.16 -6.20
C HIS A 237 21.67 20.48 -6.08
N GLN A 238 21.27 21.37 -5.17
CA GLN A 238 19.86 21.75 -5.02
C GLN A 238 19.40 22.75 -6.09
N ILE A 239 20.32 23.50 -6.67
CA ILE A 239 20.01 24.45 -7.75
C ILE A 239 19.76 23.74 -9.09
N SER A 240 20.40 22.59 -9.31
CA SER A 240 20.21 21.78 -10.53
C SER A 240 18.90 20.99 -10.55
N ALA A 241 18.24 20.80 -9.42
CA ALA A 241 16.98 20.04 -9.29
C ALA A 241 15.71 20.90 -9.45
N GLY A 242 15.82 22.23 -9.63
CA GLY A 242 14.68 23.10 -9.96
C GLY A 242 13.61 23.26 -8.86
N ILE A 243 13.96 23.01 -7.59
CA ILE A 243 13.02 23.19 -6.47
C ILE A 243 13.24 24.57 -5.86
N VAL A 244 12.29 25.48 -6.09
CA VAL A 244 12.26 26.82 -5.48
C VAL A 244 11.13 26.86 -4.47
N TYR A 245 11.45 27.00 -3.18
CA TYR A 245 10.49 27.33 -2.16
C TYR A 245 10.33 28.85 -2.08
N LEU A 246 9.13 29.34 -2.35
CA LEU A 246 8.77 30.73 -2.09
C LEU A 246 8.23 30.82 -0.68
N GLN A 247 8.93 31.50 0.22
CA GLN A 247 8.37 31.95 1.49
C GLN A 247 7.87 33.39 1.31
N GLU A 248 6.58 33.63 1.48
CA GLU A 248 6.04 34.98 1.56
C GLU A 248 6.59 35.64 2.81
N VAL A 249 7.32 36.72 2.65
CA VAL A 249 7.67 37.63 3.73
C VAL A 249 6.56 38.67 3.75
N ALA A 250 5.71 38.59 4.76
CA ALA A 250 4.77 39.67 5.05
C ALA A 250 5.56 40.93 5.42
N ALA A 251 5.18 42.03 4.79
CA ALA A 251 5.70 43.36 5.07
C ALA A 251 5.20 43.88 6.43
#